data_241871f819a8edf3b3d83ef40358258f
#
_entry.id   241871f819a8edf3b3d83ef40358258f
#
_cell.length_a   1.000
_cell.length_b   1.000
_cell.length_c   1.000
_cell.angle_alpha   90.00
_cell.angle_beta   90.00
_cell.angle_gamma   90.00
#
_symmetry.space_group_name_H-M   'P 1'
#
loop_
_entity.id
_entity.type
_entity.pdbx_description
1 polymer ?
#
loop_
_entity_poly.entity_id
_entity_poly.type
_entity_poly.pdbx_seq_one_letter_code
_entity_poly.pdbx_strand_id
1 'polypeptide(L)'
;LSEVVKEHLHELLNRQEVNNLLENLNPPCEIKDTSFIRPGVSAWSWMTENASTRDPERCREYVDYAAEMGFPYYLADGGWPGYVDIAELVKYAEGKGVKIWLWEHSKDIRSPEIADEKFRLWSSWGVVGVKIDFFESDRAERVKQYDYLARAAAKYKLMVNFHGCMKPAGEIRTWPHLMTREGVLGAEYLQNFSSFLPMGPDAAHNCTLPFTRNAMGPMDYTPVCYKTYLTGTTDAHQTALTVIFTSYILHIGEGAEVVLNHPARPFLSKVP
;
A
#
# COMPACT_ATOMS: atom_id res chain seq x y z
N LEU A 1 26.60 23.55 -3.76
CA LEU A 1 25.78 22.45 -4.31
C LEU A 1 26.39 22.04 -5.65
N SER A 2 26.79 20.78 -5.81
CA SER A 2 27.32 20.29 -7.09
C SER A 2 26.24 20.41 -8.19
N GLU A 3 26.65 20.52 -9.45
CA GLU A 3 25.71 20.54 -10.58
C GLU A 3 24.78 19.33 -10.57
N VAL A 4 25.29 18.16 -10.21
CA VAL A 4 24.51 16.92 -10.05
C VAL A 4 23.37 17.10 -9.04
N VAL A 5 23.59 17.77 -7.90
CA VAL A 5 22.53 18.01 -6.91
C VAL A 5 21.51 19.01 -7.43
N LYS A 6 21.92 20.00 -8.22
CA LYS A 6 20.99 20.96 -8.84
C LYS A 6 20.10 20.29 -9.88
N GLU A 7 20.67 19.44 -10.75
CA GLU A 7 19.90 18.65 -11.72
C GLU A 7 18.87 17.77 -11.04
N HIS A 8 19.26 17.00 -10.03
CA HIS A 8 18.32 16.14 -9.28
C HIS A 8 17.24 16.94 -8.57
N LEU A 9 17.57 18.12 -8.02
CA LEU A 9 16.55 18.98 -7.42
C LEU A 9 15.56 19.50 -8.46
N HIS A 10 16.03 19.85 -9.66
CA HIS A 10 15.18 20.28 -10.77
C HIS A 10 14.24 19.15 -11.24
N GLU A 11 14.75 17.92 -11.34
CA GLU A 11 13.94 16.74 -11.68
C GLU A 11 12.87 16.41 -10.63
N LEU A 12 13.19 16.59 -9.34
CA LEU A 12 12.20 16.43 -8.26
C LEU A 12 11.08 17.48 -8.33
N LEU A 13 11.42 18.73 -8.70
CA LEU A 13 10.43 19.78 -8.92
C LEU A 13 9.55 19.46 -10.13
N ASN A 14 10.13 18.99 -11.23
CA ASN A 14 9.36 18.56 -12.40
C ASN A 14 8.40 17.40 -12.08
N ARG A 15 8.79 16.49 -11.20
CA ARG A 15 7.90 15.42 -10.71
C ARG A 15 6.62 15.98 -10.06
N GLN A 16 6.76 16.99 -9.22
CA GLN A 16 5.61 17.64 -8.59
C GLN A 16 4.72 18.35 -9.61
N GLU A 17 5.32 18.97 -10.62
CA GLU A 17 4.56 19.60 -11.72
C GLU A 17 3.75 18.59 -12.53
N VAL A 18 4.34 17.44 -12.89
CA VAL A 18 3.63 16.36 -13.59
C VAL A 18 2.44 15.85 -12.76
N ASN A 19 2.66 15.60 -11.47
CA ASN A 19 1.59 15.16 -10.58
C ASN A 19 0.44 16.18 -10.51
N ASN A 20 0.77 17.47 -10.35
CA ASN A 20 -0.21 18.56 -10.32
C ASN A 20 -1.00 18.66 -11.62
N LEU A 21 -0.35 18.45 -12.78
CA LEU A 21 -1.04 18.45 -14.08
C LEU A 21 -2.04 17.31 -14.18
N LEU A 22 -1.68 16.10 -13.76
CA LEU A 22 -2.58 14.94 -13.75
C LEU A 22 -3.77 15.16 -12.81
N GLU A 23 -3.51 15.66 -11.62
CA GLU A 23 -4.56 15.98 -10.64
C GLU A 23 -5.56 17.00 -11.22
N ASN A 24 -5.08 18.03 -11.93
CA ASN A 24 -5.92 19.06 -12.52
C ASN A 24 -6.85 18.56 -13.64
N LEU A 25 -6.60 17.38 -14.22
CA LEU A 25 -7.52 16.74 -15.17
C LEU A 25 -8.74 16.08 -14.48
N ASN A 26 -8.68 15.92 -13.16
CA ASN A 26 -9.72 15.26 -12.39
C ASN A 26 -10.64 16.30 -11.70
N PRO A 27 -11.93 15.99 -11.48
CA PRO A 27 -12.84 16.86 -10.74
C PRO A 27 -12.35 17.11 -9.30
N PRO A 28 -12.74 18.24 -8.69
CA PRO A 28 -12.48 18.49 -7.28
C PRO A 28 -13.11 17.43 -6.38
N CYS A 29 -12.55 17.26 -5.16
CA CYS A 29 -13.09 16.36 -4.15
C CYS A 29 -14.48 16.79 -3.71
N GLU A 30 -15.42 15.85 -3.68
CA GLU A 30 -16.79 16.03 -3.19
C GLU A 30 -17.01 15.43 -1.78
N ILE A 31 -15.98 14.78 -1.20
CA ILE A 31 -16.06 14.17 0.12
C ILE A 31 -16.05 15.29 1.17
N LYS A 32 -17.15 15.41 1.92
CA LYS A 32 -17.31 16.47 2.93
C LYS A 32 -16.49 16.20 4.21
N ASP A 33 -16.40 14.96 4.61
CA ASP A 33 -15.65 14.53 5.81
C ASP A 33 -14.45 13.69 5.39
N THR A 34 -13.27 14.27 5.44
CA THR A 34 -11.99 13.61 5.13
C THR A 34 -11.23 13.20 6.40
N SER A 35 -11.83 13.31 7.58
CA SER A 35 -11.18 13.05 8.86
C SER A 35 -10.72 11.60 9.05
N PHE A 36 -11.32 10.66 8.32
CA PHE A 36 -10.94 9.25 8.33
C PHE A 36 -9.67 8.95 7.52
N ILE A 37 -9.26 9.87 6.63
CA ILE A 37 -8.08 9.70 5.79
C ILE A 37 -6.84 9.99 6.62
N ARG A 38 -6.05 8.95 6.91
CA ARG A 38 -4.86 9.04 7.75
C ARG A 38 -3.72 8.26 7.09
N PRO A 39 -2.69 8.95 6.58
CA PRO A 39 -1.47 8.29 6.11
C PRO A 39 -0.75 7.54 7.24
N GLY A 40 0.08 6.57 6.87
CA GLY A 40 0.93 5.88 7.82
C GLY A 40 1.52 4.59 7.30
N VAL A 41 2.29 3.93 8.16
CA VAL A 41 2.96 2.67 7.87
C VAL A 41 2.09 1.49 8.31
N SER A 42 2.11 0.43 7.52
CA SER A 42 1.39 -0.82 7.81
C SER A 42 2.36 -1.98 7.97
N ALA A 43 2.20 -2.74 9.04
CA ALA A 43 2.73 -4.09 9.11
C ALA A 43 2.02 -4.96 8.06
N TRP A 44 2.77 -5.87 7.44
CA TRP A 44 2.29 -6.69 6.36
C TRP A 44 3.11 -7.99 6.27
N SER A 45 2.45 -9.11 6.08
CA SER A 45 3.10 -10.42 6.18
C SER A 45 3.19 -11.19 4.86
N TRP A 46 2.44 -10.77 3.83
CA TRP A 46 2.27 -11.54 2.60
C TRP A 46 3.58 -11.92 1.91
N MET A 47 4.50 -10.98 1.81
CA MET A 47 5.76 -11.17 1.10
C MET A 47 6.66 -12.23 1.76
N THR A 48 6.62 -12.33 3.08
CA THR A 48 7.49 -13.25 3.85
C THR A 48 6.78 -14.50 4.32
N GLU A 49 5.47 -14.41 4.59
CA GLU A 49 4.66 -15.45 5.20
C GLU A 49 3.24 -15.45 4.63
N ASN A 50 3.08 -15.74 3.35
CA ASN A 50 1.79 -15.61 2.64
C ASN A 50 0.63 -16.45 3.25
N ALA A 51 0.91 -17.46 4.04
CA ALA A 51 -0.09 -18.26 4.75
C ALA A 51 -0.47 -17.70 6.13
N SER A 52 0.24 -16.69 6.64
CA SER A 52 0.05 -16.13 8.00
C SER A 52 -1.37 -15.58 8.23
N THR A 53 -2.00 -15.06 7.20
CA THR A 53 -3.38 -14.54 7.26
C THR A 53 -4.45 -15.62 7.41
N ARG A 54 -4.07 -16.92 7.41
CA ARG A 54 -4.95 -18.05 7.74
C ARG A 54 -4.79 -18.51 9.19
N ASP A 55 -3.90 -17.88 9.94
CA ASP A 55 -3.63 -18.16 11.34
C ASP A 55 -4.01 -16.95 12.20
N PRO A 56 -5.10 -17.05 13.01
CA PRO A 56 -5.54 -15.94 13.86
C PRO A 56 -4.48 -15.49 14.88
N GLU A 57 -3.67 -16.40 15.41
CA GLU A 57 -2.61 -16.05 16.37
C GLU A 57 -1.49 -15.30 15.65
N ARG A 58 -1.09 -15.76 14.44
CA ARG A 58 -0.07 -15.04 13.66
C ARG A 58 -0.54 -13.65 13.25
N CYS A 59 -1.82 -13.46 12.93
CA CYS A 59 -2.40 -12.13 12.71
C CYS A 59 -2.26 -11.22 13.94
N ARG A 60 -2.49 -11.75 15.16
CA ARG A 60 -2.31 -11.00 16.41
C ARG A 60 -0.84 -10.64 16.65
N GLU A 61 0.08 -11.54 16.38
CA GLU A 61 1.53 -11.26 16.49
C GLU A 61 1.95 -10.12 15.54
N TYR A 62 1.39 -10.05 14.33
CA TYR A 62 1.64 -8.92 13.42
C TYR A 62 0.98 -7.61 13.90
N VAL A 63 -0.16 -7.67 14.57
CA VAL A 63 -0.73 -6.50 15.29
C VAL A 63 0.21 -6.05 16.42
N ASP A 64 0.75 -6.97 17.19
CA ASP A 64 1.70 -6.66 18.28
C ASP A 64 3.00 -6.07 17.71
N TYR A 65 3.50 -6.61 16.62
CA TYR A 65 4.62 -6.04 15.88
C TYR A 65 4.33 -4.60 15.41
N ALA A 66 3.15 -4.36 14.82
CA ALA A 66 2.76 -3.02 14.41
C ALA A 66 2.76 -2.05 15.61
N ALA A 67 2.17 -2.46 16.72
CA ALA A 67 2.14 -1.66 17.95
C ALA A 67 3.55 -1.38 18.50
N GLU A 68 4.44 -2.38 18.51
CA GLU A 68 5.83 -2.23 19.00
C GLU A 68 6.66 -1.29 18.13
N MET A 69 6.38 -1.26 16.81
CA MET A 69 7.01 -0.34 15.86
C MET A 69 6.38 1.06 15.85
N GLY A 70 5.22 1.24 16.47
CA GLY A 70 4.43 2.47 16.36
C GLY A 70 3.73 2.62 15.00
N PHE A 71 3.56 1.54 14.26
CA PHE A 71 2.82 1.55 13.00
C PHE A 71 1.32 1.60 13.26
N PRO A 72 0.58 2.54 12.65
CA PRO A 72 -0.85 2.66 12.89
C PRO A 72 -1.69 1.54 12.29
N TYR A 73 -1.12 0.70 11.41
CA TYR A 73 -1.88 -0.25 10.61
C TYR A 73 -1.27 -1.66 10.58
N TYR A 74 -2.15 -2.64 10.44
CA TYR A 74 -1.85 -3.99 9.96
C TYR A 74 -2.78 -4.33 8.81
N LEU A 75 -2.21 -4.83 7.69
CA LEU A 75 -2.95 -5.36 6.56
C LEU A 75 -3.06 -6.89 6.68
N ALA A 76 -4.27 -7.38 6.94
CA ALA A 76 -4.62 -8.79 6.75
C ALA A 76 -4.82 -9.05 5.25
N ASP A 77 -3.77 -9.54 4.59
CA ASP A 77 -3.73 -9.81 3.15
C ASP A 77 -4.51 -11.07 2.75
N GLY A 78 -4.42 -11.52 1.51
CA GLY A 78 -5.16 -12.64 0.96
C GLY A 78 -5.12 -13.89 1.83
N GLY A 79 -6.26 -14.60 1.93
CA GLY A 79 -6.39 -15.83 2.68
C GLY A 79 -7.20 -15.74 3.98
N TRP A 80 -7.44 -14.56 4.52
CA TRP A 80 -8.19 -14.35 5.77
C TRP A 80 -9.65 -14.87 5.76
N PRO A 81 -10.42 -14.85 4.63
CA PRO A 81 -11.80 -15.28 4.66
C PRO A 81 -11.96 -16.74 5.09
N GLY A 82 -12.80 -16.98 6.09
CA GLY A 82 -13.07 -18.30 6.64
C GLY A 82 -12.04 -18.82 7.66
N TYR A 83 -10.95 -18.08 7.90
CA TYR A 83 -9.91 -18.46 8.86
C TYR A 83 -9.83 -17.49 10.04
N VAL A 84 -10.02 -16.19 9.81
CA VAL A 84 -9.85 -15.16 10.83
C VAL A 84 -11.18 -14.43 11.05
N ASP A 85 -11.60 -14.34 12.30
CA ASP A 85 -12.68 -13.45 12.71
C ASP A 85 -12.15 -12.02 12.75
N ILE A 86 -12.51 -11.25 11.73
CA ILE A 86 -12.01 -9.88 11.56
C ILE A 86 -12.55 -8.94 12.64
N ALA A 87 -13.79 -9.12 13.11
CA ALA A 87 -14.33 -8.27 14.16
C ALA A 87 -13.57 -8.46 15.48
N GLU A 88 -13.21 -9.69 15.83
CA GLU A 88 -12.37 -9.97 16.99
C GLU A 88 -10.92 -9.47 16.80
N LEU A 89 -10.36 -9.61 15.58
CA LEU A 89 -9.03 -9.06 15.28
C LEU A 89 -9.00 -7.53 15.39
N VAL A 90 -10.02 -6.83 14.90
CA VAL A 90 -10.15 -5.37 15.02
C VAL A 90 -10.22 -4.97 16.50
N LYS A 91 -11.03 -5.64 17.30
CA LYS A 91 -11.13 -5.38 18.74
C LYS A 91 -9.80 -5.58 19.48
N TYR A 92 -9.06 -6.64 19.12
CA TYR A 92 -7.71 -6.87 19.64
C TYR A 92 -6.76 -5.73 19.26
N ALA A 93 -6.75 -5.36 17.96
CA ALA A 93 -5.88 -4.32 17.44
C ALA A 93 -6.18 -2.93 18.02
N GLU A 94 -7.45 -2.61 18.25
CA GLU A 94 -7.86 -1.36 18.91
C GLU A 94 -7.28 -1.22 20.32
N GLY A 95 -7.23 -2.32 21.07
CA GLY A 95 -6.58 -2.37 22.38
C GLY A 95 -5.08 -2.09 22.35
N LYS A 96 -4.45 -2.19 21.18
CA LYS A 96 -3.02 -1.93 20.93
C LYS A 96 -2.78 -0.60 20.20
N GLY A 97 -3.84 0.13 19.83
CA GLY A 97 -3.75 1.37 19.06
C GLY A 97 -3.51 1.15 17.56
N VAL A 98 -3.67 -0.07 17.06
CA VAL A 98 -3.51 -0.46 15.66
C VAL A 98 -4.86 -0.56 14.96
N LYS A 99 -4.95 -0.21 13.69
CA LYS A 99 -6.15 -0.34 12.86
C LYS A 99 -5.93 -1.37 11.76
N ILE A 100 -7.01 -2.03 11.35
CA ILE A 100 -6.96 -3.15 10.40
C ILE A 100 -7.34 -2.69 9.00
N TRP A 101 -6.55 -3.12 8.03
CA TRP A 101 -6.84 -3.14 6.60
C TRP A 101 -7.12 -4.57 6.16
N LEU A 102 -7.97 -4.74 5.15
CA LEU A 102 -8.27 -6.05 4.55
C LEU A 102 -7.86 -6.09 3.09
N TRP A 103 -7.50 -7.26 2.62
CA TRP A 103 -7.32 -7.55 1.22
C TRP A 103 -8.58 -8.15 0.59
N GLU A 104 -8.86 -7.81 -0.67
CA GLU A 104 -9.94 -8.39 -1.45
C GLU A 104 -9.55 -8.54 -2.93
N HIS A 105 -10.02 -9.61 -3.57
CA HIS A 105 -9.82 -9.79 -4.99
C HIS A 105 -10.85 -9.00 -5.80
N SER A 106 -10.41 -8.20 -6.78
CA SER A 106 -11.29 -7.34 -7.59
C SER A 106 -12.44 -8.09 -8.29
N LYS A 107 -12.25 -9.39 -8.61
CA LYS A 107 -13.29 -10.24 -9.21
C LYS A 107 -14.47 -10.48 -8.27
N ASP A 108 -14.28 -10.41 -6.97
CA ASP A 108 -15.28 -10.71 -5.94
C ASP A 108 -16.09 -9.46 -5.53
N ILE A 109 -15.80 -8.32 -6.17
CA ILE A 109 -16.50 -7.03 -6.00
C ILE A 109 -16.77 -6.35 -7.36
N ARG A 110 -17.34 -7.12 -8.32
CA ARG A 110 -17.51 -6.67 -9.72
C ARG A 110 -18.76 -5.81 -9.98
N SER A 111 -19.56 -5.50 -8.97
CA SER A 111 -20.68 -4.58 -9.12
C SER A 111 -20.73 -3.58 -7.98
N PRO A 112 -21.37 -2.40 -8.21
CA PRO A 112 -21.58 -1.41 -7.16
C PRO A 112 -22.33 -1.95 -5.94
N GLU A 113 -23.30 -2.86 -6.15
CA GLU A 113 -24.12 -3.46 -5.09
C GLU A 113 -23.27 -4.36 -4.18
N ILE A 114 -22.42 -5.20 -4.77
CA ILE A 114 -21.51 -6.10 -4.03
C ILE A 114 -20.48 -5.26 -3.26
N ALA A 115 -19.95 -4.21 -3.88
CA ALA A 115 -19.03 -3.30 -3.20
C ALA A 115 -19.70 -2.60 -2.01
N ASP A 116 -20.93 -2.11 -2.18
CA ASP A 116 -21.70 -1.46 -1.13
C ASP A 116 -21.97 -2.39 0.05
N GLU A 117 -22.35 -3.65 -0.23
CA GLU A 117 -22.60 -4.67 0.80
C GLU A 117 -21.34 -5.01 1.60
N LYS A 118 -20.25 -5.35 0.91
CA LYS A 118 -18.99 -5.74 1.55
C LYS A 118 -18.38 -4.59 2.34
N PHE A 119 -18.32 -3.38 1.77
CA PHE A 119 -17.70 -2.24 2.44
C PHE A 119 -18.53 -1.78 3.65
N ARG A 120 -19.85 -1.85 3.57
CA ARG A 120 -20.74 -1.63 4.73
C ARG A 120 -20.43 -2.63 5.85
N LEU A 121 -20.28 -3.91 5.51
CA LEU A 121 -19.98 -4.97 6.47
C LEU A 121 -18.60 -4.73 7.12
N TRP A 122 -17.55 -4.51 6.33
CA TRP A 122 -16.19 -4.30 6.85
C TRP A 122 -16.07 -3.03 7.70
N SER A 123 -16.70 -1.94 7.27
CA SER A 123 -16.79 -0.73 8.08
C SER A 123 -17.51 -0.97 9.41
N SER A 124 -18.55 -1.82 9.43
CA SER A 124 -19.27 -2.19 10.67
C SER A 124 -18.40 -3.02 11.63
N TRP A 125 -17.41 -3.71 11.14
CA TRP A 125 -16.40 -4.40 11.96
C TRP A 125 -15.32 -3.47 12.51
N GLY A 126 -15.22 -2.23 12.01
CA GLY A 126 -14.18 -1.27 12.38
C GLY A 126 -12.94 -1.32 11.49
N VAL A 127 -12.99 -2.00 10.35
CA VAL A 127 -11.95 -1.95 9.32
C VAL A 127 -11.85 -0.53 8.78
N VAL A 128 -10.62 -0.03 8.54
CA VAL A 128 -10.38 1.36 8.11
C VAL A 128 -9.89 1.49 6.68
N GLY A 129 -9.52 0.39 6.03
CA GLY A 129 -9.07 0.43 4.65
C GLY A 129 -9.09 -0.93 3.97
N VAL A 130 -8.96 -0.92 2.65
CA VAL A 130 -8.98 -2.14 1.82
C VAL A 130 -7.93 -2.07 0.73
N LYS A 131 -7.15 -3.15 0.59
CA LYS A 131 -6.29 -3.43 -0.56
C LYS A 131 -7.11 -4.26 -1.54
N ILE A 132 -7.37 -3.72 -2.73
CA ILE A 132 -8.16 -4.40 -3.77
C ILE A 132 -7.22 -4.77 -4.92
N ASP A 133 -7.16 -6.05 -5.24
CA ASP A 133 -6.10 -6.61 -6.05
C ASP A 133 -6.58 -7.32 -7.32
N PHE A 134 -5.65 -7.57 -8.26
CA PHE A 134 -5.88 -8.33 -9.50
C PHE A 134 -6.89 -7.70 -10.46
N PHE A 135 -6.73 -6.42 -10.79
CA PHE A 135 -7.49 -5.81 -11.89
C PHE A 135 -7.02 -6.30 -13.26
N GLU A 136 -5.72 -6.40 -13.46
CA GLU A 136 -5.02 -7.04 -14.59
C GLU A 136 -5.54 -6.64 -15.98
N SER A 137 -6.13 -5.44 -16.11
CA SER A 137 -6.72 -4.97 -17.37
C SER A 137 -6.95 -3.46 -17.34
N ASP A 138 -6.76 -2.83 -18.49
CA ASP A 138 -7.09 -1.43 -18.78
C ASP A 138 -8.39 -1.27 -19.61
N ARG A 139 -9.16 -2.34 -19.76
CA ARG A 139 -10.45 -2.30 -20.46
C ARG A 139 -11.43 -1.37 -19.72
N ALA A 140 -12.33 -0.75 -20.48
CA ALA A 140 -13.28 0.24 -19.98
C ALA A 140 -14.11 -0.24 -18.76
N GLU A 141 -14.50 -1.51 -18.72
CA GLU A 141 -15.24 -2.09 -17.59
C GLU A 141 -14.38 -2.09 -16.32
N ARG A 142 -13.08 -2.39 -16.45
CA ARG A 142 -12.16 -2.40 -15.31
C ARG A 142 -11.81 -0.98 -14.85
N VAL A 143 -11.69 -0.05 -15.79
CA VAL A 143 -11.50 1.37 -15.45
C VAL A 143 -12.71 1.92 -14.69
N LYS A 144 -13.93 1.62 -15.12
CA LYS A 144 -15.15 1.99 -14.38
C LYS A 144 -15.23 1.37 -12.99
N GLN A 145 -14.61 0.20 -12.78
CA GLN A 145 -14.58 -0.45 -11.47
C GLN A 145 -13.86 0.42 -10.43
N TYR A 146 -12.75 1.06 -10.77
CA TYR A 146 -12.07 1.97 -9.84
C TYR A 146 -12.98 3.08 -9.33
N ASP A 147 -13.80 3.69 -10.20
CA ASP A 147 -14.68 4.80 -9.81
C ASP A 147 -15.78 4.35 -8.85
N TYR A 148 -16.51 3.27 -9.14
CA TYR A 148 -17.56 2.84 -8.21
C TYR A 148 -17.00 2.28 -6.89
N LEU A 149 -15.82 1.66 -6.90
CA LEU A 149 -15.14 1.23 -5.68
C LEU A 149 -14.70 2.43 -4.84
N ALA A 150 -14.14 3.46 -5.46
CA ALA A 150 -13.79 4.70 -4.77
C ALA A 150 -15.03 5.35 -4.13
N ARG A 151 -16.14 5.45 -4.85
CA ARG A 151 -17.42 6.00 -4.34
C ARG A 151 -17.94 5.19 -3.14
N ALA A 152 -17.97 3.88 -3.27
CA ALA A 152 -18.44 2.98 -2.21
C ALA A 152 -17.52 3.07 -0.96
N ALA A 153 -16.21 3.07 -1.15
CA ALA A 153 -15.26 3.21 -0.05
C ALA A 153 -15.41 4.54 0.68
N ALA A 154 -15.56 5.66 -0.05
CA ALA A 154 -15.82 6.98 0.54
C ALA A 154 -17.11 7.01 1.38
N LYS A 155 -18.17 6.37 0.91
CA LYS A 155 -19.45 6.27 1.63
C LYS A 155 -19.30 5.61 3.00
N TYR A 156 -18.44 4.60 3.08
CA TYR A 156 -18.21 3.82 4.31
C TYR A 156 -16.93 4.22 5.05
N LYS A 157 -16.29 5.34 4.65
CA LYS A 157 -15.06 5.87 5.27
C LYS A 157 -13.90 4.87 5.28
N LEU A 158 -13.75 4.12 4.19
CA LEU A 158 -12.62 3.23 3.97
C LEU A 158 -11.56 3.89 3.10
N MET A 159 -10.32 3.78 3.51
CA MET A 159 -9.16 4.10 2.67
C MET A 159 -8.90 2.97 1.68
N VAL A 160 -8.28 3.26 0.54
CA VAL A 160 -8.10 2.27 -0.53
C VAL A 160 -6.67 2.21 -1.02
N ASN A 161 -6.17 0.99 -1.24
CA ASN A 161 -4.97 0.67 -1.99
C ASN A 161 -5.37 -0.25 -3.16
N PHE A 162 -5.05 0.15 -4.40
CA PHE A 162 -5.28 -0.70 -5.58
C PHE A 162 -4.00 -1.44 -5.97
N HIS A 163 -4.09 -2.76 -6.12
CA HIS A 163 -3.02 -3.65 -6.55
C HIS A 163 -3.36 -4.40 -7.84
N GLY A 164 -2.38 -5.02 -8.50
CA GLY A 164 -2.58 -5.62 -9.82
C GLY A 164 -3.26 -4.65 -10.80
N CYS A 165 -2.90 -3.39 -10.78
CA CYS A 165 -3.69 -2.28 -11.29
C CYS A 165 -2.89 -1.37 -12.22
N MET A 166 -3.58 -0.46 -12.92
CA MET A 166 -2.93 0.63 -13.67
C MET A 166 -2.28 1.63 -12.70
N LYS A 167 -1.25 2.34 -13.19
CA LYS A 167 -0.68 3.50 -12.50
C LYS A 167 -1.74 4.59 -12.29
N PRO A 168 -1.59 5.48 -11.29
CA PRO A 168 -2.53 6.58 -11.06
C PRO A 168 -2.52 7.60 -12.20
N ALA A 169 -3.63 8.34 -12.31
CA ALA A 169 -3.83 9.42 -13.26
C ALA A 169 -4.39 10.69 -12.59
N GLY A 170 -3.99 10.95 -11.35
CA GLY A 170 -4.37 12.13 -10.57
C GLY A 170 -5.73 12.06 -9.89
N GLU A 171 -6.39 10.92 -9.89
CA GLU A 171 -7.72 10.72 -9.29
C GLU A 171 -7.77 10.96 -7.78
N ILE A 172 -6.63 11.07 -7.12
CA ILE A 172 -6.52 11.45 -5.71
C ILE A 172 -7.12 12.84 -5.43
N ARG A 173 -7.16 13.72 -6.43
CA ARG A 173 -7.84 15.02 -6.30
C ARG A 173 -9.34 14.86 -6.02
N THR A 174 -9.98 13.91 -6.69
CA THR A 174 -11.41 13.61 -6.51
C THR A 174 -11.63 12.69 -5.32
N TRP A 175 -10.75 11.71 -5.17
CA TRP A 175 -10.83 10.64 -4.18
C TRP A 175 -9.59 10.59 -3.29
N PRO A 176 -9.42 11.53 -2.33
CA PRO A 176 -8.19 11.61 -1.51
C PRO A 176 -7.98 10.42 -0.57
N HIS A 177 -8.97 9.53 -0.40
CA HIS A 177 -8.86 8.27 0.33
C HIS A 177 -8.25 7.12 -0.50
N LEU A 178 -7.93 7.34 -1.78
CA LEU A 178 -7.09 6.45 -2.57
C LEU A 178 -5.64 6.67 -2.17
N MET A 179 -5.18 5.91 -1.17
CA MET A 179 -3.92 6.18 -0.49
C MET A 179 -2.71 5.85 -1.34
N THR A 180 -2.81 4.82 -2.17
CA THR A 180 -1.71 4.37 -3.02
C THR A 180 -2.21 3.41 -4.10
N ARG A 181 -1.36 3.14 -5.10
CA ARG A 181 -1.56 2.10 -6.11
C ARG A 181 -0.25 1.38 -6.37
N GLU A 182 -0.32 0.09 -6.67
CA GLU A 182 0.86 -0.63 -7.17
C GLU A 182 1.26 -0.10 -8.55
N GLY A 183 0.77 -0.68 -9.63
CA GLY A 183 1.09 -0.30 -11.01
C GLY A 183 2.60 -0.09 -11.24
N VAL A 184 3.44 -0.93 -10.65
CA VAL A 184 4.90 -0.84 -10.64
C VAL A 184 5.51 -2.25 -10.54
N LEU A 185 6.72 -2.43 -11.04
CA LEU A 185 7.54 -3.58 -10.69
C LEU A 185 8.10 -3.36 -9.29
N GLY A 186 7.35 -3.79 -8.25
CA GLY A 186 7.67 -3.60 -6.83
C GLY A 186 8.46 -4.75 -6.23
N ALA A 187 8.71 -4.67 -4.91
CA ALA A 187 9.51 -5.67 -4.22
C ALA A 187 8.86 -7.07 -4.16
N GLU A 188 7.54 -7.18 -4.31
CA GLU A 188 6.87 -8.49 -4.40
C GLU A 188 7.44 -9.37 -5.52
N TYR A 189 7.94 -8.78 -6.61
CA TYR A 189 8.58 -9.52 -7.70
C TYR A 189 9.91 -10.21 -7.32
N LEU A 190 10.47 -9.90 -6.17
CA LEU A 190 11.58 -10.67 -5.59
C LEU A 190 11.18 -12.12 -5.23
N GLN A 191 9.90 -12.40 -5.08
CA GLN A 191 9.35 -13.74 -4.84
C GLN A 191 9.36 -14.65 -6.09
N ASN A 192 9.90 -14.19 -7.24
CA ASN A 192 9.94 -14.94 -8.50
C ASN A 192 8.55 -15.42 -9.01
N PHE A 193 7.51 -14.62 -8.87
CA PHE A 193 6.17 -14.94 -9.36
C PHE A 193 6.08 -15.12 -10.89
N SER A 194 7.09 -14.69 -11.65
CA SER A 194 7.01 -14.71 -13.09
C SER A 194 8.30 -15.25 -13.73
N SER A 195 8.15 -16.29 -14.54
CA SER A 195 9.21 -16.75 -15.44
C SER A 195 9.60 -15.74 -16.52
N PHE A 196 8.80 -14.71 -16.75
CA PHE A 196 9.05 -13.64 -17.72
C PHE A 196 9.95 -12.52 -17.15
N LEU A 197 10.04 -12.42 -15.81
CA LEU A 197 10.90 -11.44 -15.14
C LEU A 197 11.76 -12.20 -14.12
N PRO A 198 12.85 -12.82 -14.59
CA PRO A 198 13.67 -13.70 -13.75
C PRO A 198 14.43 -12.97 -12.65
N MET A 199 14.41 -11.64 -12.64
CA MET A 199 15.03 -10.81 -11.61
C MET A 199 14.01 -9.76 -11.13
N GLY A 200 13.85 -9.67 -9.83
CA GLY A 200 13.09 -8.58 -9.19
C GLY A 200 13.74 -7.21 -9.43
N PRO A 201 13.17 -6.15 -8.86
CA PRO A 201 13.70 -4.81 -9.00
C PRO A 201 15.14 -4.69 -8.45
N ASP A 202 16.03 -4.12 -9.24
CA ASP A 202 17.41 -3.85 -8.88
C ASP A 202 17.63 -2.39 -8.45
N ALA A 203 18.87 -2.04 -8.10
CA ALA A 203 19.23 -0.69 -7.67
C ALA A 203 18.97 0.37 -8.75
N ALA A 204 19.25 0.07 -10.01
CA ALA A 204 19.05 0.98 -11.13
C ALA A 204 17.57 1.26 -11.35
N HIS A 205 16.75 0.20 -11.33
CA HIS A 205 15.28 0.32 -11.38
C HIS A 205 14.77 1.20 -10.24
N ASN A 206 15.17 0.92 -9.00
CA ASN A 206 14.75 1.68 -7.82
C ASN A 206 15.12 3.16 -7.92
N CYS A 207 16.32 3.48 -8.43
CA CYS A 207 16.75 4.87 -8.64
C CYS A 207 15.99 5.58 -9.77
N THR A 208 15.38 4.85 -10.69
CA THR A 208 14.59 5.40 -11.81
C THR A 208 13.15 5.72 -11.40
N LEU A 209 12.57 4.94 -10.48
CA LEU A 209 11.16 5.04 -10.10
C LEU A 209 10.73 6.42 -9.57
N PRO A 210 11.52 7.15 -8.77
CA PRO A 210 11.13 8.49 -8.29
C PRO A 210 10.83 9.48 -9.42
N PHE A 211 11.50 9.33 -10.57
CA PHE A 211 11.41 10.23 -11.71
C PHE A 211 10.45 9.73 -12.81
N THR A 212 9.95 8.52 -12.68
CA THR A 212 9.07 7.87 -13.67
C THR A 212 7.73 7.49 -13.04
N ARG A 213 7.61 6.28 -12.49
CA ARG A 213 6.35 5.78 -11.93
C ARG A 213 5.83 6.64 -10.78
N ASN A 214 6.69 7.03 -9.85
CA ASN A 214 6.28 7.82 -8.67
C ASN A 214 5.98 9.29 -9.00
N ALA A 215 6.44 9.79 -10.16
CA ALA A 215 6.02 11.08 -10.70
C ALA A 215 4.54 11.14 -11.06
N MET A 216 3.91 9.97 -11.30
CA MET A 216 2.48 9.87 -11.64
C MET A 216 1.57 9.86 -10.41
N GLY A 217 2.12 9.75 -9.21
CA GLY A 217 1.39 9.69 -7.95
C GLY A 217 1.90 8.60 -7.00
N PRO A 218 1.24 8.43 -5.83
CA PRO A 218 1.63 7.47 -4.80
C PRO A 218 1.84 6.06 -5.34
N MET A 219 2.80 5.34 -4.77
CA MET A 219 3.25 4.04 -5.26
C MET A 219 3.40 3.04 -4.14
N ASP A 220 2.65 1.93 -4.19
CA ASP A 220 2.84 0.81 -3.28
C ASP A 220 3.90 -0.13 -3.85
N TYR A 221 5.15 0.18 -3.54
CA TYR A 221 6.32 -0.61 -3.93
C TYR A 221 6.59 -1.77 -2.97
N THR A 222 6.01 -1.74 -1.75
CA THR A 222 6.27 -2.67 -0.65
C THR A 222 7.77 -2.75 -0.27
N PRO A 223 8.40 -1.60 0.08
CA PRO A 223 9.85 -1.54 0.32
C PRO A 223 10.24 -2.26 1.61
N VAL A 224 11.54 -2.34 1.83
CA VAL A 224 12.26 -3.02 2.91
C VAL A 224 12.31 -4.54 2.69
N CYS A 225 13.45 -4.98 2.21
CA CYS A 225 13.78 -6.39 2.11
C CYS A 225 15.26 -6.54 2.48
N TYR A 226 15.53 -6.95 3.72
CA TYR A 226 16.89 -7.06 4.25
C TYR A 226 17.49 -8.46 4.11
N LYS A 227 16.69 -9.49 4.40
CA LYS A 227 17.19 -10.87 4.49
C LYS A 227 16.32 -11.88 3.74
N THR A 228 15.01 -11.64 3.65
CA THR A 228 14.08 -12.63 3.09
C THR A 228 14.37 -12.91 1.63
N TYR A 229 14.72 -11.87 0.86
CA TYR A 229 15.07 -12.00 -0.55
C TYR A 229 16.37 -11.29 -0.90
N LEU A 230 17.09 -11.83 -1.88
CA LEU A 230 18.30 -11.20 -2.40
C LEU A 230 17.91 -10.05 -3.34
N THR A 231 18.19 -8.83 -2.91
CA THR A 231 17.84 -7.60 -3.67
C THR A 231 19.00 -7.08 -4.51
N GLY A 232 20.22 -7.56 -4.27
CA GLY A 232 21.44 -6.98 -4.85
C GLY A 232 21.74 -5.54 -4.36
N THR A 233 21.04 -5.09 -3.30
CA THR A 233 21.20 -3.75 -2.70
C THR A 233 21.61 -3.85 -1.24
N THR A 234 22.03 -2.73 -0.66
CA THR A 234 22.36 -2.66 0.78
C THR A 234 21.11 -2.41 1.63
N ASP A 235 21.19 -2.72 2.93
CA ASP A 235 20.14 -2.39 3.91
C ASP A 235 19.87 -0.88 3.96
N ALA A 236 20.90 -0.07 3.79
CA ALA A 236 20.76 1.39 3.69
C ALA A 236 19.94 1.80 2.47
N HIS A 237 20.14 1.17 1.30
CA HIS A 237 19.32 1.40 0.12
C HIS A 237 17.87 1.02 0.39
N GLN A 238 17.61 -0.19 0.90
CA GLN A 238 16.26 -0.66 1.22
C GLN A 238 15.55 0.28 2.22
N THR A 239 16.27 0.73 3.25
CA THR A 239 15.74 1.68 4.23
C THR A 239 15.41 3.03 3.57
N ALA A 240 16.26 3.54 2.68
CA ALA A 240 16.04 4.82 1.99
C ALA A 240 14.78 4.81 1.09
N LEU A 241 14.37 3.67 0.56
CA LEU A 241 13.16 3.55 -0.27
C LEU A 241 11.91 3.99 0.49
N THR A 242 11.86 3.80 1.81
CA THR A 242 10.72 4.21 2.65
C THR A 242 10.51 5.73 2.72
N VAL A 243 11.52 6.51 2.34
CA VAL A 243 11.47 7.99 2.32
C VAL A 243 11.40 8.52 0.89
N ILE A 244 12.10 7.87 -0.03
CA ILE A 244 12.21 8.35 -1.42
C ILE A 244 10.93 8.06 -2.20
N PHE A 245 10.27 6.92 -1.94
CA PHE A 245 9.02 6.55 -2.60
C PHE A 245 7.83 7.16 -1.86
N THR A 246 7.06 7.98 -2.56
CA THR A 246 5.83 8.54 -2.03
C THR A 246 4.75 7.47 -1.99
N SER A 247 4.23 7.17 -0.81
CA SER A 247 3.05 6.34 -0.57
C SER A 247 2.33 6.86 0.66
N TYR A 248 1.02 6.99 0.63
CA TYR A 248 0.27 7.44 1.81
C TYR A 248 -0.15 6.28 2.72
N ILE A 249 0.00 5.05 2.24
CA ILE A 249 0.03 3.84 3.07
C ILE A 249 1.25 3.03 2.64
N LEU A 250 2.19 2.85 3.55
CA LEU A 250 3.46 2.20 3.29
C LEU A 250 3.45 0.79 3.91
N HIS A 251 3.42 -0.24 3.09
CA HIS A 251 3.54 -1.61 3.55
C HIS A 251 5.01 -2.02 3.65
N ILE A 252 5.43 -2.49 4.83
CA ILE A 252 6.81 -2.99 5.05
C ILE A 252 6.89 -4.43 4.57
N GLY A 253 7.74 -4.68 3.57
CA GLY A 253 7.86 -5.98 2.90
C GLY A 253 8.65 -7.04 3.69
N GLU A 254 9.46 -6.65 4.68
CA GLU A 254 10.27 -7.59 5.48
C GLU A 254 9.48 -8.14 6.68
N GLY A 255 9.82 -9.36 7.11
CA GLY A 255 9.20 -10.05 8.24
C GLY A 255 9.46 -9.37 9.58
N ALA A 256 8.48 -9.49 10.49
CA ALA A 256 8.48 -8.84 11.80
C ALA A 256 9.76 -9.08 12.61
N GLU A 257 10.19 -10.34 12.70
CA GLU A 257 11.35 -10.73 13.49
C GLU A 257 12.65 -10.12 12.95
N VAL A 258 12.76 -9.98 11.62
CA VAL A 258 13.92 -9.35 10.98
C VAL A 258 13.94 -7.85 11.29
N VAL A 259 12.82 -7.16 11.11
CA VAL A 259 12.72 -5.70 11.34
C VAL A 259 12.97 -5.36 12.81
N LEU A 260 12.37 -6.09 13.74
CA LEU A 260 12.51 -5.85 15.20
C LEU A 260 13.97 -5.97 15.68
N ASN A 261 14.76 -6.84 15.06
CA ASN A 261 16.17 -7.05 15.40
C ASN A 261 17.13 -6.29 14.49
N HIS A 262 16.63 -5.47 13.55
CA HIS A 262 17.47 -4.78 12.57
C HIS A 262 17.98 -3.43 13.11
N PRO A 263 19.25 -3.04 12.81
CA PRO A 263 19.77 -1.71 13.20
C PRO A 263 18.95 -0.52 12.69
N ALA A 264 18.23 -0.66 11.56
CA ALA A 264 17.36 0.38 11.02
C ALA A 264 16.03 0.55 11.77
N ARG A 265 15.69 -0.33 12.73
CA ARG A 265 14.44 -0.27 13.49
C ARG A 265 14.11 1.13 14.05
N PRO A 266 15.05 1.84 14.71
CA PRO A 266 14.77 3.19 15.26
C PRO A 266 14.44 4.22 14.18
N PHE A 267 14.91 4.03 12.96
CA PHE A 267 14.57 4.85 11.81
C PHE A 267 13.18 4.48 11.27
N LEU A 268 12.94 3.19 11.01
CA LEU A 268 11.67 2.71 10.46
C LEU A 268 10.48 3.04 11.36
N SER A 269 10.65 3.03 12.69
CA SER A 269 9.61 3.43 13.65
C SER A 269 9.23 4.92 13.60
N LYS A 270 9.93 5.73 12.81
CA LYS A 270 9.72 7.19 12.64
C LYS A 270 9.37 7.59 11.21
N VAL A 271 9.28 6.65 10.31
CA VAL A 271 8.80 6.91 8.94
C VAL A 271 7.34 7.38 9.05
N PRO A 272 6.97 8.49 8.38
CA PRO A 272 5.66 9.10 8.53
C PRO A 272 4.51 8.30 7.91
#